data_518a16c94041f175b0a367c5433aac5c
#
_entry.id   518a16c94041f175b0a367c5433aac5c
#
_cell.length_a   1.000
_cell.length_b   1.000
_cell.length_c   1.000
_cell.angle_alpha   90.00
_cell.angle_beta   90.00
_cell.angle_gamma   90.00
#
_symmetry.space_group_name_H-M   'P 1'
#
loop_
_entity.id
_entity.type
_entity.pdbx_description
1 polymer ?
#
loop_
_entity_poly.entity_id
_entity_poly.type
_entity_poly.pdbx_seq_one_letter_code
_entity_poly.pdbx_strand_id
1 'polypeptide(L)'
;MCHVTDTGLARTTAEAYLELNSNSEGVQMAPRRPFSAGAFPKAVESPAPQPPDPASLYAALDLGTNSCRMLIAQPKGSQFHVVDSFSKSVQLGHGLESSGRLSRSSMNRTIGALRICKQKLARHGVGHMRLVATEACRRARNGNAFLAQVRRETGLNLEIIEPEEEARLAVISCAPLVSTRTEQLLVVDIGGGSTELVWIDLTKVPSRERPRAIMRLHSGFKADPGPFAAAKVVDWISVPLGVATLRDQFRDVEDDSARFALMSWFFEENLAAFAPSAAEQAREGFQIIGTSGTVTTVAASHLGLKRYDRTKVDGLRMTSDQIDAVIRDYLSLGPEGRRNDPRIGKDRQALIMSGSAILQALMRLWPTDRLSVADRGLREGLLYAQMSADGVLEDAPY
;
A
#
# COMPACT_ATOMS: atom_id res chain seq x y z
N MET A 1 -43.93 38.74 -8.49
CA MET A 1 -43.56 40.04 -7.88
C MET A 1 -42.46 39.74 -6.94
N CYS A 2 -41.31 40.17 -6.99
CA CYS A 2 -40.33 41.05 -7.59
C CYS A 2 -39.04 40.23 -7.78
N HIS A 3 -38.45 40.18 -8.86
CA HIS A 3 -37.39 40.98 -9.49
C HIS A 3 -36.38 41.59 -8.53
N VAL A 4 -35.07 41.28 -8.77
CA VAL A 4 -33.98 42.18 -9.21
C VAL A 4 -32.69 41.42 -9.05
N THR A 5 -31.94 41.04 -10.10
CA THR A 5 -30.73 41.59 -10.72
C THR A 5 -29.69 42.10 -9.71
N ASP A 6 -28.39 41.76 -9.81
CA ASP A 6 -27.50 42.21 -10.83
C ASP A 6 -26.11 41.56 -10.72
N THR A 7 -25.54 41.31 -11.85
CA THR A 7 -24.20 41.16 -12.34
C THR A 7 -23.16 42.06 -11.70
N GLY A 8 -21.94 41.56 -11.64
CA GLY A 8 -20.76 42.44 -11.68
C GLY A 8 -19.51 41.97 -10.97
N LEU A 9 -18.44 41.90 -11.75
CA LEU A 9 -17.02 41.92 -11.35
C LEU A 9 -16.26 40.57 -11.26
N ALA A 10 -15.93 40.10 -12.45
CA ALA A 10 -14.68 39.34 -12.65
C ALA A 10 -14.00 39.84 -13.96
N ARG A 11 -13.35 41.00 -13.89
CA ARG A 11 -12.32 41.47 -14.85
C ARG A 11 -11.42 42.39 -14.08
N THR A 12 -10.17 41.98 -13.85
CA THR A 12 -8.98 42.84 -13.72
C THR A 12 -7.89 42.11 -12.96
N THR A 13 -7.11 41.30 -13.64
CA THR A 13 -5.74 40.92 -13.22
C THR A 13 -4.80 40.71 -14.41
N ALA A 14 -5.21 41.01 -15.63
CA ALA A 14 -4.36 40.90 -16.81
C ALA A 14 -3.82 42.25 -17.36
N GLU A 15 -4.31 43.38 -16.88
CA GLU A 15 -3.89 44.73 -17.36
C GLU A 15 -2.87 45.44 -16.46
N ALA A 16 -2.53 44.91 -15.33
CA ALA A 16 -1.55 45.53 -14.39
C ALA A 16 -0.08 45.13 -14.64
N TYR A 17 0.21 44.31 -15.62
CA TYR A 17 1.60 43.84 -15.89
C TYR A 17 2.28 44.49 -17.11
N LEU A 18 1.65 45.45 -17.81
CA LEU A 18 2.18 46.07 -19.04
C LEU A 18 2.59 47.55 -18.94
N GLU A 19 2.48 48.19 -17.78
CA GLU A 19 2.81 49.62 -17.62
C GLU A 19 4.05 49.94 -16.78
N LEU A 20 4.95 48.99 -16.50
CA LEU A 20 6.15 49.24 -15.70
C LEU A 20 7.50 49.11 -16.44
N ASN A 21 7.54 49.13 -17.76
CA ASN A 21 8.81 49.10 -18.50
C ASN A 21 8.87 50.09 -19.68
N SER A 22 8.64 51.38 -19.41
CA SER A 22 9.00 52.44 -20.34
C SER A 22 9.58 53.62 -19.56
N ASN A 23 10.83 53.56 -19.17
CA ASN A 23 11.75 54.67 -18.93
C ASN A 23 13.12 54.11 -18.49
N SER A 24 14.04 54.03 -19.43
CA SER A 24 15.47 54.12 -19.11
C SER A 24 16.21 54.74 -20.30
N GLU A 25 16.62 55.97 -20.03
CA GLU A 25 17.48 56.79 -20.89
C GLU A 25 18.85 56.12 -21.11
N GLY A 26 19.43 56.48 -22.27
CA GLY A 26 20.64 55.87 -22.81
C GLY A 26 21.90 56.07 -21.97
N VAL A 27 22.62 55.00 -21.82
CA VAL A 27 24.03 55.00 -21.41
C VAL A 27 24.85 54.45 -22.59
N GLN A 28 25.71 55.32 -23.17
CA GLN A 28 26.68 54.94 -24.20
C GLN A 28 27.72 53.97 -23.62
N MET A 29 27.77 52.76 -24.12
CA MET A 29 28.82 51.79 -23.77
C MET A 29 30.00 51.90 -24.76
N ALA A 30 31.21 52.05 -24.23
CA ALA A 30 32.47 51.96 -24.93
C ALA A 30 32.72 50.56 -25.52
N PRO A 31 33.51 50.42 -26.63
CA PRO A 31 33.69 49.15 -27.30
C PRO A 31 34.53 48.16 -26.43
N ARG A 32 33.94 46.99 -26.18
CA ARG A 32 34.61 45.86 -25.51
C ARG A 32 35.56 45.16 -26.48
N ARG A 33 36.79 44.92 -26.03
CA ARG A 33 37.79 44.09 -26.70
C ARG A 33 37.30 42.62 -26.78
N PRO A 34 37.62 41.87 -27.82
CA PRO A 34 37.22 40.47 -27.94
C PRO A 34 37.97 39.63 -26.91
N PHE A 35 37.21 38.89 -26.09
CA PHE A 35 37.75 37.84 -25.24
C PHE A 35 38.21 36.66 -26.09
N SER A 36 39.48 36.25 -25.89
CA SER A 36 40.00 35.00 -26.47
C SER A 36 39.23 33.80 -25.90
N ALA A 37 38.78 32.92 -26.79
CA ALA A 37 38.13 31.67 -26.41
C ALA A 37 39.15 30.75 -25.67
N GLY A 38 39.18 30.85 -24.36
CA GLY A 38 39.79 29.83 -23.51
C GLY A 38 38.96 28.55 -23.56
N ALA A 39 39.57 27.43 -23.88
CA ALA A 39 38.95 26.14 -23.92
C ALA A 39 38.31 25.83 -22.57
N PHE A 40 36.97 25.66 -22.55
CA PHE A 40 36.27 25.14 -21.40
C PHE A 40 36.79 23.71 -21.09
N PRO A 41 37.14 23.39 -19.87
CA PRO A 41 37.46 22.01 -19.52
C PRO A 41 36.24 21.13 -19.83
N LYS A 42 36.45 20.06 -20.60
CA LYS A 42 35.43 19.06 -20.87
C LYS A 42 34.87 18.63 -19.50
N ALA A 43 33.54 18.71 -19.33
CA ALA A 43 32.85 18.15 -18.20
C ALA A 43 33.30 16.67 -18.08
N VAL A 44 33.89 16.31 -16.97
CA VAL A 44 34.14 14.91 -16.63
C VAL A 44 32.78 14.30 -16.44
N GLU A 45 32.31 13.53 -17.40
CA GLU A 45 31.12 12.71 -17.23
C GLU A 45 31.39 11.80 -16.02
N SER A 46 30.66 12.02 -14.94
CA SER A 46 30.65 11.07 -13.83
C SER A 46 30.21 9.72 -14.40
N PRO A 47 30.94 8.64 -14.14
CA PRO A 47 30.53 7.32 -14.62
C PRO A 47 29.11 7.05 -14.15
N ALA A 48 28.27 6.52 -15.03
CA ALA A 48 26.94 6.07 -14.69
C ALA A 48 27.03 5.14 -13.47
N PRO A 49 26.12 5.26 -12.49
CA PRO A 49 26.16 4.40 -11.32
C PRO A 49 26.16 2.93 -11.78
N GLN A 50 27.16 2.18 -11.36
CA GLN A 50 27.22 0.75 -11.65
C GLN A 50 26.04 0.06 -10.98
N PRO A 51 25.39 -0.94 -11.63
CA PRO A 51 24.35 -1.72 -10.98
C PRO A 51 24.91 -2.35 -9.69
N PRO A 52 24.12 -2.35 -8.60
CA PRO A 52 24.58 -2.92 -7.34
C PRO A 52 24.90 -4.41 -7.50
N ASP A 53 25.88 -4.88 -6.70
CA ASP A 53 26.25 -6.29 -6.66
C ASP A 53 24.99 -7.15 -6.36
N PRO A 54 24.71 -8.21 -7.14
CA PRO A 54 23.65 -9.18 -6.83
C PRO A 54 23.73 -9.78 -5.41
N ALA A 55 24.87 -9.73 -4.77
CA ALA A 55 25.04 -10.09 -3.36
C ALA A 55 24.50 -9.02 -2.39
N SER A 56 24.16 -7.82 -2.85
CA SER A 56 23.67 -6.73 -2.01
C SER A 56 22.36 -7.08 -1.33
N LEU A 57 22.24 -6.66 -0.06
CA LEU A 57 21.00 -6.82 0.71
C LEU A 57 20.11 -5.60 0.58
N TYR A 58 18.83 -5.85 0.41
CA TYR A 58 17.76 -4.88 0.32
C TYR A 58 16.88 -4.92 1.56
N ALA A 59 16.36 -3.78 1.99
CA ALA A 59 15.38 -3.75 3.06
C ALA A 59 14.15 -2.92 2.67
N ALA A 60 13.00 -3.40 3.14
CA ALA A 60 11.75 -2.68 3.09
C ALA A 60 11.13 -2.62 4.48
N LEU A 61 10.78 -1.41 4.95
CA LEU A 61 10.07 -1.20 6.20
C LEU A 61 8.74 -0.51 5.92
N ASP A 62 7.69 -1.07 6.50
CA ASP A 62 6.32 -0.56 6.49
C ASP A 62 5.93 -0.18 7.92
N LEU A 63 5.66 1.11 8.13
CA LEU A 63 5.09 1.65 9.36
C LEU A 63 3.62 1.97 9.13
N GLY A 64 2.77 0.97 9.35
CA GLY A 64 1.32 1.10 9.24
C GLY A 64 0.65 1.61 10.51
N THR A 65 -0.67 1.74 10.45
CA THR A 65 -1.53 2.20 11.56
C THR A 65 -1.43 1.29 12.79
N ASN A 66 -1.35 -0.01 12.60
CA ASN A 66 -1.31 -0.99 13.69
C ASN A 66 0.07 -1.60 13.93
N SER A 67 0.89 -1.77 12.90
CA SER A 67 2.09 -2.59 12.93
C SER A 67 3.30 -1.87 12.34
N CYS A 68 4.49 -2.15 12.87
CA CYS A 68 5.78 -1.86 12.26
C CYS A 68 6.37 -3.18 11.77
N ARG A 69 6.64 -3.28 10.47
CA ARG A 69 7.14 -4.48 9.82
C ARG A 69 8.34 -4.16 8.94
N MET A 70 9.30 -5.08 8.89
CA MET A 70 10.48 -4.95 8.05
C MET A 70 10.87 -6.30 7.44
N LEU A 71 11.35 -6.28 6.21
CA LEU A 71 12.03 -7.40 5.57
C LEU A 71 13.43 -6.97 5.16
N ILE A 72 14.38 -7.90 5.29
CA ILE A 72 15.71 -7.83 4.67
C ILE A 72 15.80 -9.01 3.72
N ALA A 73 16.14 -8.77 2.46
CA ALA A 73 16.12 -9.77 1.42
C ALA A 73 17.31 -9.62 0.46
N GLN A 74 17.63 -10.71 -0.21
CA GLN A 74 18.65 -10.79 -1.24
C GLN A 74 17.99 -11.15 -2.57
N PRO A 75 18.33 -10.51 -3.71
CA PRO A 75 17.87 -10.91 -5.03
C PRO A 75 18.23 -12.37 -5.33
N LYS A 76 17.31 -13.09 -5.99
CA LYS A 76 17.55 -14.48 -6.41
C LYS A 76 16.74 -14.78 -7.66
N GLY A 77 17.38 -14.77 -8.81
CA GLY A 77 16.73 -14.92 -10.10
C GLY A 77 15.69 -13.80 -10.30
N SER A 78 14.48 -14.15 -10.67
CA SER A 78 13.35 -13.22 -10.83
C SER A 78 12.62 -12.87 -9.52
N GLN A 79 13.08 -13.39 -8.40
CA GLN A 79 12.48 -13.22 -7.08
C GLN A 79 13.55 -12.75 -6.06
N PHE A 80 13.23 -12.83 -4.79
CA PHE A 80 14.17 -12.60 -3.71
C PHE A 80 14.00 -13.65 -2.60
N HIS A 81 15.07 -13.84 -1.85
CA HIS A 81 15.07 -14.64 -0.64
C HIS A 81 15.08 -13.76 0.60
N VAL A 82 14.17 -14.02 1.55
CA VAL A 82 14.12 -13.27 2.82
C VAL A 82 15.23 -13.78 3.74
N VAL A 83 16.14 -12.88 4.13
CA VAL A 83 17.28 -13.15 5.02
C VAL A 83 16.89 -12.91 6.48
N ASP A 84 16.13 -11.84 6.77
CA ASP A 84 15.67 -11.51 8.11
C ASP A 84 14.34 -10.75 8.05
N SER A 85 13.58 -10.80 9.14
CA SER A 85 12.31 -10.11 9.23
C SER A 85 12.09 -9.54 10.63
N PHE A 86 11.19 -8.54 10.70
CA PHE A 86 10.70 -7.97 11.94
C PHE A 86 9.23 -7.65 11.81
N SER A 87 8.46 -7.94 12.86
CA SER A 87 7.05 -7.55 12.95
C SER A 87 6.70 -7.27 14.40
N LYS A 88 6.07 -6.11 14.65
CA LYS A 88 5.61 -5.74 15.99
C LYS A 88 4.34 -4.90 15.88
N SER A 89 3.32 -5.24 16.69
CA SER A 89 2.15 -4.39 16.88
C SER A 89 2.57 -3.16 17.69
N VAL A 90 2.44 -1.97 17.08
CA VAL A 90 2.80 -0.67 17.69
C VAL A 90 1.57 0.18 17.97
N GLN A 91 0.43 -0.13 17.33
CA GLN A 91 -0.84 0.58 17.49
C GLN A 91 -0.65 2.10 17.37
N LEU A 92 0.07 2.53 16.30
CA LEU A 92 0.43 3.93 16.10
C LEU A 92 -0.81 4.82 15.97
N GLY A 93 -1.83 4.33 15.25
CA GLY A 93 -3.09 5.04 15.03
C GLY A 93 -4.09 4.98 16.18
N HIS A 94 -3.74 4.38 17.34
CA HIS A 94 -4.67 4.32 18.46
C HIS A 94 -5.08 5.71 18.95
N GLY A 95 -6.40 5.97 18.95
CA GLY A 95 -6.98 7.28 19.33
C GLY A 95 -6.84 8.38 18.27
N LEU A 96 -6.38 8.04 17.06
CA LEU A 96 -6.22 9.00 15.96
C LEU A 96 -7.58 9.54 15.49
N GLU A 97 -8.61 8.68 15.39
CA GLU A 97 -9.96 9.08 14.95
C GLU A 97 -10.56 10.18 15.82
N SER A 98 -10.40 10.09 17.13
CA SER A 98 -10.98 11.05 18.07
C SER A 98 -10.13 12.31 18.24
N SER A 99 -8.79 12.19 18.14
CA SER A 99 -7.87 13.29 18.47
C SER A 99 -7.28 14.00 17.24
N GLY A 100 -7.26 13.34 16.07
CA GLY A 100 -6.55 13.77 14.88
C GLY A 100 -5.03 13.83 15.05
N ARG A 101 -4.47 13.17 16.09
CA ARG A 101 -3.05 13.19 16.43
C ARG A 101 -2.55 11.83 16.91
N LEU A 102 -1.30 11.50 16.61
CA LEU A 102 -0.61 10.37 17.20
C LEU A 102 -0.36 10.63 18.69
N SER A 103 -0.70 9.65 19.54
CA SER A 103 -0.50 9.76 20.99
C SER A 103 0.98 9.57 21.36
N ARG A 104 1.42 10.23 22.44
CA ARG A 104 2.80 10.14 22.93
C ARG A 104 3.20 8.68 23.25
N SER A 105 2.28 7.90 23.81
CA SER A 105 2.52 6.49 24.13
C SER A 105 2.72 5.64 22.88
N SER A 106 1.90 5.85 21.84
CA SER A 106 2.03 5.14 20.55
C SER A 106 3.33 5.51 19.83
N MET A 107 3.68 6.80 19.81
CA MET A 107 4.95 7.26 19.23
C MET A 107 6.16 6.63 19.93
N ASN A 108 6.18 6.58 21.26
CA ASN A 108 7.28 5.97 22.03
C ASN A 108 7.40 4.45 21.77
N ARG A 109 6.28 3.71 21.71
CA ARG A 109 6.28 2.28 21.34
C ARG A 109 6.86 2.07 19.95
N THR A 110 6.49 2.91 19.00
CA THR A 110 6.95 2.84 17.62
C THR A 110 8.44 3.13 17.51
N ILE A 111 8.95 4.18 18.18
CA ILE A 111 10.40 4.47 18.24
C ILE A 111 11.16 3.26 18.82
N GLY A 112 10.64 2.63 19.88
CA GLY A 112 11.23 1.40 20.42
C GLY A 112 11.33 0.27 19.40
N ALA A 113 10.30 0.08 18.56
CA ALA A 113 10.33 -0.90 17.47
C ALA A 113 11.34 -0.53 16.38
N LEU A 114 11.37 0.75 15.98
CA LEU A 114 12.29 1.26 14.96
C LEU A 114 13.76 1.18 15.36
N ARG A 115 14.09 1.30 16.65
CA ARG A 115 15.44 1.06 17.16
C ARG A 115 15.91 -0.37 16.92
N ILE A 116 15.00 -1.36 17.08
CA ILE A 116 15.30 -2.77 16.78
C ILE A 116 15.52 -2.95 15.27
N CYS A 117 14.68 -2.33 14.42
CA CYS A 117 14.88 -2.34 12.97
C CYS A 117 16.25 -1.76 12.60
N LYS A 118 16.66 -0.62 13.18
CA LYS A 118 17.99 -0.02 12.95
C LYS A 118 19.13 -0.96 13.31
N GLN A 119 19.02 -1.67 14.44
CA GLN A 119 20.05 -2.65 14.85
C GLN A 119 20.14 -3.82 13.85
N LYS A 120 19.01 -4.33 13.36
CA LYS A 120 18.99 -5.40 12.34
C LYS A 120 19.59 -4.93 11.02
N LEU A 121 19.22 -3.75 10.52
CA LEU A 121 19.78 -3.16 9.31
C LEU A 121 21.31 -3.00 9.41
N ALA A 122 21.81 -2.50 10.54
CA ALA A 122 23.24 -2.33 10.78
C ALA A 122 23.98 -3.68 10.88
N ARG A 123 23.37 -4.68 11.56
CA ARG A 123 23.96 -6.04 11.68
C ARG A 123 24.15 -6.70 10.32
N HIS A 124 23.20 -6.51 9.41
CA HIS A 124 23.24 -7.11 8.07
C HIS A 124 24.00 -6.25 7.05
N GLY A 125 24.45 -5.06 7.40
CA GLY A 125 25.17 -4.18 6.47
C GLY A 125 24.32 -3.75 5.27
N VAL A 126 23.00 -3.55 5.48
CA VAL A 126 22.07 -3.23 4.39
C VAL A 126 22.38 -1.86 3.79
N GLY A 127 22.67 -1.83 2.47
CA GLY A 127 22.96 -0.61 1.71
C GLY A 127 21.74 -0.01 1.01
N HIS A 128 20.84 -0.86 0.54
CA HIS A 128 19.65 -0.46 -0.23
C HIS A 128 18.39 -0.63 0.62
N MET A 129 17.72 0.48 0.95
CA MET A 129 16.53 0.40 1.80
C MET A 129 15.50 1.44 1.43
N ARG A 130 14.23 1.04 1.51
CA ARG A 130 13.08 1.92 1.43
C ARG A 130 12.21 1.75 2.66
N LEU A 131 12.05 2.82 3.43
CA LEU A 131 11.38 2.82 4.72
C LEU A 131 10.18 3.76 4.62
N VAL A 132 8.96 3.20 4.68
CA VAL A 132 7.76 3.98 4.43
C VAL A 132 6.85 4.04 5.66
N ALA A 133 6.07 5.10 5.74
CA ALA A 133 4.98 5.28 6.67
C ALA A 133 3.69 5.53 5.88
N THR A 134 2.57 5.00 6.34
CA THR A 134 1.32 5.01 5.61
C THR A 134 0.23 5.80 6.35
N GLU A 135 -1.02 5.38 6.31
CA GLU A 135 -2.23 6.09 6.70
C GLU A 135 -2.17 6.82 8.06
N ALA A 136 -1.66 6.18 9.13
CA ALA A 136 -1.61 6.84 10.44
C ALA A 136 -0.73 8.10 10.45
N CYS A 137 0.42 8.06 9.79
CA CYS A 137 1.33 9.21 9.67
C CYS A 137 0.78 10.26 8.70
N ARG A 138 0.15 9.82 7.60
CA ARG A 138 -0.43 10.68 6.57
C ARG A 138 -1.57 11.53 7.12
N ARG A 139 -2.49 10.93 7.90
CA ARG A 139 -3.67 11.59 8.48
C ARG A 139 -3.37 12.43 9.73
N ALA A 140 -2.36 12.07 10.50
CA ALA A 140 -2.10 12.72 11.77
C ALA A 140 -1.52 14.13 11.59
N ARG A 141 -2.10 15.14 12.27
CA ARG A 141 -1.59 16.54 12.28
C ARG A 141 -0.14 16.63 12.75
N ASN A 142 0.34 15.66 13.53
CA ASN A 142 1.73 15.58 14.02
C ASN A 142 2.55 14.47 13.34
N GLY A 143 2.10 13.93 12.21
CA GLY A 143 2.78 12.84 11.49
C GLY A 143 4.20 13.23 11.06
N ASN A 144 4.35 14.35 10.35
CA ASN A 144 5.68 14.82 9.92
C ASN A 144 6.61 15.16 11.10
N ALA A 145 6.08 15.75 12.17
CA ALA A 145 6.86 16.02 13.39
C ALA A 145 7.32 14.72 14.06
N PHE A 146 6.48 13.68 14.04
CA PHE A 146 6.84 12.35 14.51
C PHE A 146 7.94 11.72 13.65
N LEU A 147 7.86 11.79 12.33
CA LEU A 147 8.92 11.25 11.45
C LEU A 147 10.25 12.02 11.64
N ALA A 148 10.20 13.33 11.84
CA ALA A 148 11.39 14.10 12.22
C ALA A 148 11.99 13.64 13.56
N GLN A 149 11.15 13.29 14.53
CA GLN A 149 11.59 12.70 15.80
C GLN A 149 12.22 11.31 15.59
N VAL A 150 11.61 10.44 14.78
CA VAL A 150 12.18 9.12 14.41
C VAL A 150 13.58 9.29 13.83
N ARG A 151 13.76 10.21 12.88
CA ARG A 151 15.05 10.47 12.25
C ARG A 151 16.10 10.92 13.30
N ARG A 152 15.76 11.81 14.20
CA ARG A 152 16.68 12.27 15.26
C ARG A 152 17.08 11.14 16.22
N GLU A 153 16.12 10.29 16.61
CA GLU A 153 16.34 9.29 17.65
C GLU A 153 16.88 7.96 17.15
N THR A 154 16.67 7.61 15.88
CA THR A 154 17.06 6.32 15.31
C THR A 154 18.01 6.44 14.13
N GLY A 155 18.09 7.62 13.50
CA GLY A 155 18.81 7.80 12.24
C GLY A 155 18.09 7.22 11.02
N LEU A 156 16.90 6.61 11.19
CA LEU A 156 16.10 6.09 10.08
C LEU A 156 15.32 7.23 9.44
N ASN A 157 15.33 7.28 8.11
CA ASN A 157 14.57 8.25 7.33
C ASN A 157 13.38 7.54 6.71
N LEU A 158 12.19 7.74 7.28
CA LEU A 158 10.93 7.22 6.74
C LEU A 158 10.27 8.29 5.88
N GLU A 159 9.69 7.89 4.75
CA GLU A 159 8.88 8.73 3.89
C GLU A 159 7.39 8.36 4.02
N ILE A 160 6.50 9.35 3.94
CA ILE A 160 5.06 9.08 3.82
C ILE A 160 4.78 8.83 2.34
N ILE A 161 4.19 7.68 2.03
CA ILE A 161 3.76 7.37 0.67
C ILE A 161 2.27 7.68 0.49
N GLU A 162 1.91 8.06 -0.73
CA GLU A 162 0.53 8.33 -1.10
C GLU A 162 -0.30 7.04 -1.26
N PRO A 163 -1.64 7.10 -1.13
CA PRO A 163 -2.50 5.91 -1.24
C PRO A 163 -2.37 5.17 -2.57
N GLU A 164 -2.18 5.89 -3.69
CA GLU A 164 -1.97 5.28 -5.01
C GLU A 164 -0.70 4.42 -5.03
N GLU A 165 0.38 4.91 -4.44
CA GLU A 165 1.63 4.15 -4.36
C GLU A 165 1.50 2.94 -3.44
N GLU A 166 0.81 3.09 -2.29
CA GLU A 166 0.52 1.99 -1.37
C GLU A 166 -0.26 0.87 -2.08
N ALA A 167 -1.36 1.23 -2.78
CA ALA A 167 -2.15 0.31 -3.58
C ALA A 167 -1.35 -0.36 -4.71
N ARG A 168 -0.52 0.40 -5.42
CA ARG A 168 0.34 -0.10 -6.49
C ARG A 168 1.35 -1.12 -5.99
N LEU A 169 2.00 -0.86 -4.87
CA LEU A 169 2.98 -1.78 -4.27
C LEU A 169 2.31 -3.07 -3.76
N ALA A 170 1.10 -2.98 -3.22
CA ALA A 170 0.30 -4.15 -2.86
C ALA A 170 0.00 -5.01 -4.10
N VAL A 171 -0.42 -4.39 -5.21
CA VAL A 171 -0.66 -5.09 -6.49
C VAL A 171 0.60 -5.83 -6.97
N ILE A 172 1.75 -5.17 -7.00
CA ILE A 172 3.02 -5.78 -7.44
C ILE A 172 3.37 -6.98 -6.58
N SER A 173 3.17 -6.89 -5.26
CA SER A 173 3.45 -7.99 -4.34
C SER A 173 2.64 -9.26 -4.66
N CYS A 174 1.45 -9.09 -5.25
CA CYS A 174 0.51 -10.15 -5.60
C CYS A 174 0.79 -10.79 -6.97
N ALA A 175 1.69 -10.23 -7.79
CA ALA A 175 1.96 -10.71 -9.15
C ALA A 175 2.21 -12.22 -9.25
N PRO A 176 2.99 -12.86 -8.35
CA PRO A 176 3.23 -14.31 -8.42
C PRO A 176 1.98 -15.19 -8.19
N LEU A 177 0.89 -14.62 -7.67
CA LEU A 177 -0.36 -15.34 -7.40
C LEU A 177 -1.41 -15.18 -8.51
N VAL A 178 -1.12 -14.34 -9.51
CA VAL A 178 -2.02 -14.11 -10.64
C VAL A 178 -2.07 -15.35 -11.50
N SER A 179 -3.27 -15.92 -11.66
CA SER A 179 -3.47 -17.10 -12.50
C SER A 179 -3.37 -16.73 -13.98
N THR A 180 -2.82 -17.64 -14.78
CA THR A 180 -2.81 -17.50 -16.25
C THR A 180 -4.21 -17.44 -16.86
N ARG A 181 -5.26 -17.86 -16.11
CA ARG A 181 -6.67 -17.79 -16.53
C ARG A 181 -7.35 -16.49 -16.12
N THR A 182 -6.66 -15.60 -15.38
CA THR A 182 -7.26 -14.38 -14.84
C THR A 182 -7.38 -13.30 -15.91
N GLU A 183 -8.60 -12.93 -16.26
CA GLU A 183 -8.92 -11.85 -17.19
C GLU A 183 -9.28 -10.56 -16.48
N GLN A 184 -9.94 -10.68 -15.33
CA GLN A 184 -10.28 -9.58 -14.44
C GLN A 184 -9.70 -9.87 -13.06
N LEU A 185 -8.92 -8.96 -12.53
CA LEU A 185 -8.24 -9.10 -11.25
C LEU A 185 -8.67 -7.99 -10.30
N LEU A 186 -9.17 -8.37 -9.12
CA LEU A 186 -9.34 -7.46 -8.00
C LEU A 186 -8.28 -7.76 -6.94
N VAL A 187 -7.40 -6.81 -6.67
CA VAL A 187 -6.46 -6.88 -5.55
C VAL A 187 -7.03 -6.07 -4.39
N VAL A 188 -7.04 -6.67 -3.21
CA VAL A 188 -7.53 -6.04 -1.97
C VAL A 188 -6.46 -6.12 -0.89
N ASP A 189 -6.03 -4.98 -0.37
CA ASP A 189 -5.17 -4.90 0.82
C ASP A 189 -5.95 -4.33 2.00
N ILE A 190 -6.24 -5.17 2.99
CA ILE A 190 -6.97 -4.77 4.19
C ILE A 190 -5.98 -4.30 5.26
N GLY A 191 -5.65 -3.02 5.25
CA GLY A 191 -4.72 -2.40 6.18
C GLY A 191 -5.29 -2.14 7.56
N GLY A 192 -4.48 -1.53 8.44
CA GLY A 192 -4.90 -1.13 9.78
C GLY A 192 -5.77 0.12 9.80
N GLY A 193 -5.46 1.09 8.94
CA GLY A 193 -6.12 2.41 8.85
C GLY A 193 -6.94 2.61 7.60
N SER A 194 -6.57 1.95 6.52
CA SER A 194 -7.24 2.02 5.22
C SER A 194 -7.38 0.64 4.60
N THR A 195 -8.14 0.55 3.52
CA THR A 195 -8.27 -0.64 2.68
C THR A 195 -8.18 -0.19 1.22
N GLU A 196 -7.20 -0.73 0.50
CA GLU A 196 -6.95 -0.44 -0.90
C GLU A 196 -7.58 -1.51 -1.79
N LEU A 197 -8.31 -1.09 -2.82
CA LEU A 197 -8.88 -1.94 -3.85
C LEU A 197 -8.38 -1.47 -5.21
N VAL A 198 -7.92 -2.41 -6.04
CA VAL A 198 -7.46 -2.11 -7.40
C VAL A 198 -8.06 -3.13 -8.36
N TRP A 199 -8.82 -2.64 -9.34
CA TRP A 199 -9.42 -3.47 -10.40
C TRP A 199 -8.58 -3.39 -11.67
N ILE A 200 -8.16 -4.53 -12.20
CA ILE A 200 -7.24 -4.63 -13.32
C ILE A 200 -7.82 -5.53 -14.40
N ASP A 201 -7.85 -5.01 -15.63
CA ASP A 201 -8.21 -5.76 -16.83
C ASP A 201 -6.95 -6.35 -17.48
N LEU A 202 -6.94 -7.66 -17.63
CA LEU A 202 -5.88 -8.45 -18.25
C LEU A 202 -6.34 -9.16 -19.54
N THR A 203 -7.53 -8.83 -20.06
CA THR A 203 -8.10 -9.49 -21.26
C THR A 203 -7.19 -9.37 -22.48
N LYS A 204 -6.49 -8.24 -22.63
CA LYS A 204 -5.55 -7.98 -23.72
C LYS A 204 -4.14 -8.52 -23.47
N VAL A 205 -3.87 -9.08 -22.28
CA VAL A 205 -2.57 -9.62 -21.91
C VAL A 205 -2.55 -11.12 -22.20
N PRO A 206 -1.56 -11.64 -22.97
CA PRO A 206 -1.40 -13.09 -23.19
C PRO A 206 -1.35 -13.83 -21.84
N SER A 207 -2.03 -14.97 -21.76
CA SER A 207 -2.24 -15.70 -20.50
C SER A 207 -0.96 -15.94 -19.70
N ARG A 208 0.13 -16.33 -20.37
CA ARG A 208 1.42 -16.60 -19.73
C ARG A 208 2.16 -15.35 -19.27
N GLU A 209 1.80 -14.15 -19.79
CA GLU A 209 2.45 -12.89 -19.43
C GLU A 209 1.71 -12.12 -18.34
N ARG A 210 0.53 -12.56 -17.89
CA ARG A 210 -0.31 -11.85 -16.92
C ARG A 210 0.42 -11.53 -15.61
N PRO A 211 1.13 -12.45 -14.96
CA PRO A 211 1.92 -12.12 -13.76
C PRO A 211 2.99 -11.07 -14.04
N ARG A 212 3.69 -11.16 -15.19
CA ARG A 212 4.72 -10.20 -15.58
C ARG A 212 4.15 -8.82 -15.89
N ALA A 213 2.96 -8.76 -16.50
CA ALA A 213 2.27 -7.48 -16.76
C ALA A 213 1.91 -6.76 -15.45
N ILE A 214 1.54 -7.48 -14.39
CA ILE A 214 1.33 -6.91 -13.06
C ILE A 214 2.64 -6.36 -12.47
N MET A 215 3.75 -7.09 -12.60
CA MET A 215 5.06 -6.60 -12.14
C MET A 215 5.47 -5.29 -12.82
N ARG A 216 5.14 -5.09 -14.09
CA ARG A 216 5.45 -3.85 -14.85
C ARG A 216 4.70 -2.61 -14.34
N LEU A 217 3.66 -2.76 -13.52
CA LEU A 217 2.98 -1.64 -12.87
C LEU A 217 3.86 -0.91 -11.84
N HIS A 218 5.11 -1.36 -11.63
CA HIS A 218 6.05 -0.71 -10.70
C HIS A 218 6.34 0.75 -11.06
N SER A 219 6.18 1.16 -12.33
CA SER A 219 6.41 2.53 -12.80
C SER A 219 5.19 3.46 -12.67
N GLY A 220 4.03 2.95 -12.26
CA GLY A 220 2.80 3.73 -12.05
C GLY A 220 1.59 3.11 -12.73
N PHE A 221 0.40 3.46 -12.25
CA PHE A 221 -0.86 2.97 -12.83
C PHE A 221 -1.16 3.54 -14.23
N LYS A 222 -0.58 4.69 -14.55
CA LYS A 222 -0.74 5.40 -15.82
C LYS A 222 0.52 5.37 -16.70
N ALA A 223 1.53 4.57 -16.31
CA ALA A 223 2.75 4.50 -17.10
C ALA A 223 2.47 3.92 -18.49
N ASP A 224 3.13 4.47 -19.51
CA ASP A 224 3.07 3.94 -20.86
C ASP A 224 3.66 2.52 -20.87
N PRO A 225 2.90 1.50 -21.28
CA PRO A 225 3.35 0.11 -21.28
C PRO A 225 4.41 -0.16 -22.36
N GLY A 226 4.72 0.81 -23.22
CA GLY A 226 5.59 0.63 -24.38
C GLY A 226 4.96 -0.36 -25.40
N PRO A 227 5.78 -1.15 -26.12
CA PRO A 227 5.31 -2.05 -27.17
C PRO A 227 4.62 -3.33 -26.65
N PHE A 228 4.52 -3.53 -25.35
CA PHE A 228 3.95 -4.72 -24.75
C PHE A 228 2.49 -4.55 -24.36
N ALA A 229 1.69 -5.61 -24.48
CA ALA A 229 0.33 -5.61 -23.96
C ALA A 229 0.35 -5.34 -22.45
N ALA A 230 -0.33 -4.29 -22.00
CA ALA A 230 -0.32 -3.84 -20.62
C ALA A 230 -1.51 -4.35 -19.84
N ALA A 231 -1.27 -4.61 -18.55
CA ALA A 231 -2.33 -4.63 -17.57
C ALA A 231 -2.97 -3.24 -17.51
N LYS A 232 -4.30 -3.16 -17.64
CA LYS A 232 -5.03 -1.90 -17.56
C LYS A 232 -5.66 -1.78 -16.18
N VAL A 233 -5.22 -0.82 -15.37
CA VAL A 233 -5.96 -0.45 -14.16
C VAL A 233 -7.25 0.24 -14.60
N VAL A 234 -8.38 -0.42 -14.30
CA VAL A 234 -9.73 0.07 -14.65
C VAL A 234 -10.16 1.12 -13.66
N ASP A 235 -9.99 0.80 -12.37
CA ASP A 235 -10.32 1.69 -11.26
C ASP A 235 -9.53 1.31 -10.01
N TRP A 236 -9.36 2.24 -9.08
CA TRP A 236 -8.79 1.99 -7.77
C TRP A 236 -9.36 2.94 -6.73
N ILE A 237 -9.41 2.48 -5.49
CA ILE A 237 -9.84 3.28 -4.35
C ILE A 237 -9.01 2.94 -3.12
N SER A 238 -8.72 3.94 -2.30
CA SER A 238 -8.28 3.75 -0.90
C SER A 238 -9.39 4.23 0.01
N VAL A 239 -10.04 3.29 0.67
CA VAL A 239 -11.08 3.58 1.66
C VAL A 239 -10.39 3.83 2.99
N PRO A 240 -10.59 4.99 3.67
CA PRO A 240 -9.95 5.30 4.95
C PRO A 240 -10.57 4.51 6.13
N LEU A 241 -10.89 3.26 5.90
CA LEU A 241 -11.45 2.29 6.83
C LEU A 241 -10.63 1.00 6.76
N GLY A 242 -9.71 0.83 7.69
CA GLY A 242 -9.00 -0.41 7.93
C GLY A 242 -9.49 -1.08 9.21
N VAL A 243 -8.87 -2.19 9.58
CA VAL A 243 -9.36 -3.00 10.72
C VAL A 243 -9.33 -2.27 12.06
N ALA A 244 -8.41 -1.33 12.28
CA ALA A 244 -8.32 -0.57 13.51
C ALA A 244 -9.28 0.62 13.51
N THR A 245 -9.36 1.37 12.42
CA THR A 245 -10.26 2.53 12.28
C THR A 245 -11.71 2.09 12.34
N LEU A 246 -12.09 1.00 11.63
CA LEU A 246 -13.44 0.48 11.64
C LEU A 246 -13.85 -0.04 13.04
N ARG A 247 -12.96 -0.77 13.72
CA ARG A 247 -13.21 -1.19 15.10
C ARG A 247 -13.44 0.01 16.03
N ASP A 248 -12.60 1.03 15.93
CA ASP A 248 -12.64 2.19 16.84
C ASP A 248 -13.91 3.04 16.60
N GLN A 249 -14.44 3.06 15.37
CA GLN A 249 -15.68 3.75 15.02
C GLN A 249 -16.92 3.11 15.65
N PHE A 250 -16.94 1.78 15.78
CA PHE A 250 -18.08 1.02 16.33
C PHE A 250 -17.80 0.46 17.73
N ARG A 251 -16.84 1.05 18.47
CA ARG A 251 -16.43 0.55 19.80
C ARG A 251 -17.55 0.61 20.85
N ASP A 252 -18.49 1.56 20.70
CA ASP A 252 -19.57 1.81 21.66
C ASP A 252 -20.80 0.92 21.41
N VAL A 253 -20.78 0.08 20.37
CA VAL A 253 -21.81 -0.94 20.13
C VAL A 253 -21.46 -2.17 20.93
N GLU A 254 -22.25 -2.49 21.97
CA GLU A 254 -21.96 -3.57 22.92
C GLU A 254 -22.20 -4.95 22.33
N ASP A 255 -23.34 -5.14 21.63
CA ASP A 255 -23.66 -6.42 21.01
C ASP A 255 -22.69 -6.76 19.87
N ASP A 256 -22.05 -7.91 19.99
CA ASP A 256 -20.98 -8.33 19.06
C ASP A 256 -21.48 -8.58 17.64
N SER A 257 -22.68 -9.18 17.52
CA SER A 257 -23.27 -9.48 16.21
C SER A 257 -23.80 -8.23 15.53
N ALA A 258 -24.45 -7.34 16.27
CA ALA A 258 -24.91 -6.04 15.76
C ALA A 258 -23.71 -5.17 15.33
N ARG A 259 -22.66 -5.11 16.14
CA ARG A 259 -21.43 -4.40 15.80
C ARG A 259 -20.80 -4.94 14.52
N PHE A 260 -20.73 -6.26 14.38
CA PHE A 260 -20.22 -6.89 13.16
C PHE A 260 -21.05 -6.53 11.93
N ALA A 261 -22.38 -6.63 12.03
CA ALA A 261 -23.27 -6.32 10.94
C ALA A 261 -23.17 -4.83 10.52
N LEU A 262 -23.12 -3.92 11.50
CA LEU A 262 -22.95 -2.48 11.26
C LEU A 262 -21.60 -2.16 10.61
N MET A 263 -20.51 -2.77 11.06
CA MET A 263 -19.19 -2.59 10.45
C MET A 263 -19.19 -3.07 8.99
N SER A 264 -19.80 -4.21 8.70
CA SER A 264 -19.85 -4.77 7.35
C SER A 264 -20.69 -3.90 6.42
N TRP A 265 -21.89 -3.49 6.87
CA TRP A 265 -22.76 -2.59 6.11
C TRP A 265 -22.08 -1.23 5.85
N PHE A 266 -21.51 -0.62 6.90
CA PHE A 266 -20.86 0.68 6.77
C PHE A 266 -19.69 0.65 5.80
N PHE A 267 -18.90 -0.41 5.80
CA PHE A 267 -17.82 -0.57 4.83
C PHE A 267 -18.35 -0.71 3.40
N GLU A 268 -19.41 -1.48 3.21
CA GLU A 268 -20.09 -1.66 1.91
C GLU A 268 -20.61 -0.33 1.33
N GLU A 269 -21.24 0.51 2.16
CA GLU A 269 -21.69 1.85 1.75
C GLU A 269 -20.52 2.74 1.29
N ASN A 270 -19.35 2.63 1.90
CA ASN A 270 -18.16 3.39 1.50
C ASN A 270 -17.51 2.87 0.20
N LEU A 271 -17.95 1.73 -0.32
CA LEU A 271 -17.55 1.20 -1.62
C LEU A 271 -18.50 1.58 -2.76
N ALA A 272 -19.60 2.27 -2.49
CA ALA A 272 -20.63 2.59 -3.50
C ALA A 272 -20.08 3.36 -4.72
N ALA A 273 -19.01 4.15 -4.55
CA ALA A 273 -18.32 4.86 -5.63
C ALA A 273 -17.36 3.97 -6.45
N PHE A 274 -17.00 2.78 -5.92
CA PHE A 274 -16.13 1.80 -6.58
C PHE A 274 -17.00 0.66 -7.12
N ALA A 275 -17.52 0.83 -8.32
CA ALA A 275 -18.39 -0.15 -8.96
C ALA A 275 -17.91 -0.41 -10.39
N PRO A 276 -16.80 -1.14 -10.59
CA PRO A 276 -16.50 -1.68 -11.91
C PRO A 276 -17.68 -2.56 -12.35
N SER A 277 -18.03 -2.50 -13.60
CA SER A 277 -19.25 -3.05 -14.18
C SER A 277 -19.56 -4.48 -13.70
N ALA A 278 -20.77 -4.71 -13.18
CA ALA A 278 -21.26 -6.02 -12.73
C ALA A 278 -21.18 -7.12 -13.83
N ALA A 279 -21.19 -6.73 -15.10
CA ALA A 279 -21.05 -7.65 -16.23
C ALA A 279 -19.65 -8.27 -16.33
N GLU A 280 -18.65 -7.63 -15.74
CA GLU A 280 -17.27 -8.14 -15.74
C GLU A 280 -17.01 -9.15 -14.61
N GLN A 281 -17.86 -9.16 -13.57
CA GLN A 281 -17.75 -10.02 -12.40
C GLN A 281 -18.18 -11.49 -12.67
N ALA A 282 -19.10 -11.71 -13.62
CA ALA A 282 -19.65 -13.03 -13.92
C ALA A 282 -18.79 -13.87 -14.87
N ARG A 283 -17.56 -13.41 -15.22
CA ARG A 283 -16.71 -14.12 -16.18
C ARG A 283 -15.87 -15.19 -15.49
N GLU A 284 -15.69 -16.32 -16.16
CA GLU A 284 -14.81 -17.42 -15.71
C GLU A 284 -13.38 -16.96 -15.37
N GLY A 285 -12.96 -15.80 -15.89
CA GLY A 285 -11.64 -15.20 -15.69
C GLY A 285 -11.51 -14.27 -14.48
N PHE A 286 -12.52 -14.12 -13.62
CA PHE A 286 -12.42 -13.24 -12.45
C PHE A 286 -11.63 -13.89 -11.30
N GLN A 287 -10.69 -13.15 -10.72
CA GLN A 287 -9.91 -13.56 -9.55
C GLN A 287 -9.83 -12.41 -8.55
N ILE A 288 -10.03 -12.71 -7.27
CA ILE A 288 -9.68 -11.80 -6.17
C ILE A 288 -8.37 -12.27 -5.55
N ILE A 289 -7.45 -11.34 -5.28
CA ILE A 289 -6.29 -11.60 -4.42
C ILE A 289 -6.41 -10.71 -3.20
N GLY A 290 -6.62 -11.34 -2.04
CA GLY A 290 -6.67 -10.64 -0.76
C GLY A 290 -5.34 -10.74 -0.02
N THR A 291 -4.81 -9.59 0.41
CA THR A 291 -3.61 -9.53 1.24
C THR A 291 -3.90 -9.00 2.62
N SER A 292 -2.96 -9.10 3.50
CA SER A 292 -2.98 -8.65 4.90
C SER A 292 -3.24 -9.73 5.95
N GLY A 293 -3.18 -9.26 7.17
CA GLY A 293 -3.31 -10.14 8.32
C GLY A 293 -4.71 -10.70 8.56
N THR A 294 -5.76 -10.05 8.06
CA THR A 294 -7.14 -10.55 8.15
C THR A 294 -7.29 -11.77 7.26
N VAL A 295 -6.97 -11.62 5.98
CA VAL A 295 -7.15 -12.67 4.97
C VAL A 295 -6.32 -13.91 5.33
N THR A 296 -5.07 -13.70 5.75
CA THR A 296 -4.18 -14.80 6.16
C THR A 296 -4.65 -15.49 7.45
N THR A 297 -5.29 -14.77 8.39
CA THR A 297 -5.84 -15.38 9.62
C THR A 297 -7.10 -16.18 9.30
N VAL A 298 -8.00 -15.67 8.46
CA VAL A 298 -9.19 -16.42 8.00
C VAL A 298 -8.76 -17.71 7.28
N ALA A 299 -7.76 -17.63 6.42
CA ALA A 299 -7.19 -18.79 5.74
C ALA A 299 -6.57 -19.81 6.71
N ALA A 300 -5.80 -19.37 7.70
CA ALA A 300 -5.23 -20.23 8.72
C ALA A 300 -6.33 -20.92 9.57
N SER A 301 -7.42 -20.20 9.87
CA SER A 301 -8.57 -20.76 10.58
C SER A 301 -9.34 -21.77 9.75
N HIS A 302 -9.53 -21.51 8.45
CA HIS A 302 -10.11 -22.47 7.51
C HIS A 302 -9.32 -23.79 7.48
N LEU A 303 -7.98 -23.69 7.46
CA LEU A 303 -7.09 -24.85 7.50
C LEU A 303 -6.96 -25.51 8.89
N GLY A 304 -7.58 -24.96 9.94
CA GLY A 304 -7.48 -25.45 11.31
C GLY A 304 -6.08 -25.31 11.92
N LEU A 305 -5.26 -24.37 11.46
CA LEU A 305 -3.87 -24.23 11.89
C LEU A 305 -3.77 -23.60 13.29
N LYS A 306 -3.40 -24.41 14.28
CA LYS A 306 -3.10 -23.92 15.65
C LYS A 306 -1.81 -23.10 15.74
N ARG A 307 -0.91 -23.27 14.78
CA ARG A 307 0.30 -22.48 14.60
C ARG A 307 0.35 -22.02 13.15
N TYR A 308 0.56 -20.73 12.96
CA TYR A 308 0.63 -20.15 11.62
C TYR A 308 1.74 -20.76 10.77
N ASP A 309 1.40 -21.13 9.55
CA ASP A 309 2.31 -21.72 8.57
C ASP A 309 2.14 -21.00 7.22
N ARG A 310 3.08 -20.11 6.91
CA ARG A 310 3.08 -19.32 5.67
C ARG A 310 3.00 -20.18 4.42
N THR A 311 3.69 -21.30 4.41
CA THR A 311 3.76 -22.17 3.21
C THR A 311 2.42 -22.82 2.85
N LYS A 312 1.52 -22.94 3.81
CA LYS A 312 0.16 -23.44 3.61
C LYS A 312 -0.85 -22.35 3.30
N VAL A 313 -0.58 -21.11 3.75
CA VAL A 313 -1.50 -19.98 3.67
C VAL A 313 -1.27 -19.18 2.38
N ASP A 314 -0.01 -18.88 2.03
CA ASP A 314 0.33 -18.10 0.83
C ASP A 314 -0.04 -18.88 -0.43
N GLY A 315 -0.92 -18.29 -1.25
CA GLY A 315 -1.45 -18.94 -2.46
C GLY A 315 -2.65 -19.85 -2.25
N LEU A 316 -3.13 -20.03 -1.00
CA LEU A 316 -4.37 -20.76 -0.75
C LEU A 316 -5.53 -20.12 -1.53
N ARG A 317 -6.36 -20.94 -2.15
CA ARG A 317 -7.59 -20.51 -2.82
C ARG A 317 -8.78 -20.81 -1.93
N MET A 318 -9.67 -19.84 -1.79
CA MET A 318 -10.89 -19.95 -0.99
C MET A 318 -12.09 -19.48 -1.81
N THR A 319 -13.24 -20.08 -1.51
CA THR A 319 -14.55 -19.61 -2.01
C THR A 319 -15.17 -18.65 -1.00
N SER A 320 -16.13 -17.84 -1.46
CA SER A 320 -16.93 -16.97 -0.57
C SER A 320 -17.62 -17.80 0.53
N ASP A 321 -18.14 -18.99 0.23
CA ASP A 321 -18.80 -19.87 1.22
C ASP A 321 -17.83 -20.36 2.31
N GLN A 322 -16.58 -20.67 1.93
CA GLN A 322 -15.55 -21.07 2.91
C GLN A 322 -15.18 -19.91 3.83
N ILE A 323 -15.09 -18.69 3.29
CA ILE A 323 -14.85 -17.48 4.08
C ILE A 323 -16.00 -17.22 5.04
N ASP A 324 -17.25 -17.29 4.56
CA ASP A 324 -18.44 -17.11 5.35
C ASP A 324 -18.58 -18.17 6.46
N ALA A 325 -18.17 -19.41 6.18
CA ALA A 325 -18.15 -20.46 7.22
C ALA A 325 -17.20 -20.11 8.37
N VAL A 326 -16.00 -19.61 8.08
CA VAL A 326 -15.04 -19.14 9.11
C VAL A 326 -15.59 -17.94 9.88
N ILE A 327 -16.23 -16.99 9.19
CA ILE A 327 -16.83 -15.81 9.83
C ILE A 327 -17.96 -16.22 10.78
N ARG A 328 -18.83 -17.15 10.38
CA ARG A 328 -19.87 -17.71 11.25
C ARG A 328 -19.29 -18.43 12.46
N ASP A 329 -18.20 -19.18 12.28
CA ASP A 329 -17.48 -19.80 13.40
C ASP A 329 -16.97 -18.73 14.38
N TYR A 330 -16.36 -17.66 13.91
CA TYR A 330 -15.91 -16.55 14.75
C TYR A 330 -17.06 -15.87 15.53
N LEU A 331 -18.20 -15.66 14.88
CA LEU A 331 -19.38 -15.08 15.54
C LEU A 331 -19.92 -16.03 16.63
N SER A 332 -20.00 -17.34 16.34
CA SER A 332 -20.49 -18.34 17.29
C SER A 332 -19.59 -18.52 18.51
N LEU A 333 -18.28 -18.35 18.34
CA LEU A 333 -17.31 -18.37 19.45
C LEU A 333 -17.47 -17.21 20.44
N GLY A 334 -18.05 -16.10 19.98
CA GLY A 334 -18.13 -14.87 20.76
C GLY A 334 -16.77 -14.28 21.13
N PRO A 335 -16.72 -13.12 21.81
CA PRO A 335 -15.48 -12.42 22.13
C PRO A 335 -14.48 -13.23 22.96
N GLU A 336 -14.99 -14.01 23.92
CA GLU A 336 -14.15 -14.82 24.80
C GLU A 336 -13.58 -16.05 24.08
N GLY A 337 -14.42 -16.76 23.31
CA GLY A 337 -13.97 -17.90 22.51
C GLY A 337 -12.90 -17.52 21.53
N ARG A 338 -13.05 -16.39 20.83
CA ARG A 338 -12.02 -15.86 19.91
C ARG A 338 -10.71 -15.51 20.60
N ARG A 339 -10.74 -14.99 21.86
CA ARG A 339 -9.53 -14.74 22.66
C ARG A 339 -8.75 -16.01 22.98
N ASN A 340 -9.44 -17.11 23.11
CA ASN A 340 -8.84 -18.41 23.47
C ASN A 340 -8.57 -19.30 22.25
N ASP A 341 -8.97 -18.89 21.06
CA ASP A 341 -8.77 -19.66 19.83
C ASP A 341 -7.30 -19.57 19.36
N PRO A 342 -6.57 -20.69 19.35
CA PRO A 342 -5.16 -20.69 18.93
C PRO A 342 -4.96 -20.40 17.43
N ARG A 343 -6.02 -20.51 16.61
CA ARG A 343 -6.00 -20.17 15.18
C ARG A 343 -5.89 -18.66 14.97
N ILE A 344 -6.37 -17.88 15.95
CA ILE A 344 -6.33 -16.42 15.95
C ILE A 344 -5.13 -15.97 16.80
N GLY A 345 -4.07 -15.49 16.16
CA GLY A 345 -2.89 -15.00 16.87
C GLY A 345 -3.23 -13.85 17.83
N LYS A 346 -2.53 -13.76 18.96
CA LYS A 346 -2.78 -12.75 20.02
C LYS A 346 -2.88 -11.33 19.51
N ASP A 347 -2.04 -10.94 18.53
CA ASP A 347 -2.03 -9.60 17.93
C ASP A 347 -3.25 -9.34 17.02
N ARG A 348 -4.04 -10.39 16.68
CA ARG A 348 -5.19 -10.32 15.79
C ARG A 348 -6.53 -10.34 16.51
N GLN A 349 -6.58 -10.86 17.74
CA GLN A 349 -7.81 -11.07 18.51
C GLN A 349 -8.71 -9.82 18.57
N ALA A 350 -8.11 -8.66 18.76
CA ALA A 350 -8.84 -7.40 18.87
C ALA A 350 -9.32 -6.85 17.49
N LEU A 351 -8.81 -7.37 16.38
CA LEU A 351 -9.01 -6.79 15.04
C LEU A 351 -9.69 -7.76 14.07
N ILE A 352 -9.78 -9.05 14.42
CA ILE A 352 -10.25 -10.07 13.48
C ILE A 352 -11.70 -9.82 13.05
N MET A 353 -12.57 -9.36 13.94
CA MET A 353 -13.98 -9.15 13.61
C MET A 353 -14.17 -7.96 12.68
N SER A 354 -13.48 -6.85 12.88
CA SER A 354 -13.52 -5.72 11.95
C SER A 354 -12.93 -6.08 10.57
N GLY A 355 -11.86 -6.86 10.55
CA GLY A 355 -11.30 -7.36 9.31
C GLY A 355 -12.24 -8.35 8.60
N SER A 356 -12.88 -9.24 9.35
CA SER A 356 -13.89 -10.17 8.82
C SER A 356 -15.12 -9.44 8.29
N ALA A 357 -15.53 -8.33 8.91
CA ALA A 357 -16.63 -7.50 8.43
C ALA A 357 -16.31 -6.86 7.07
N ILE A 358 -15.09 -6.34 6.89
CA ILE A 358 -14.58 -5.86 5.59
C ILE A 358 -14.62 -6.99 4.57
N LEU A 359 -14.04 -8.14 4.90
CA LEU A 359 -13.97 -9.28 3.99
C LEU A 359 -15.35 -9.80 3.59
N GLN A 360 -16.32 -9.82 4.54
CA GLN A 360 -17.70 -10.22 4.23
C GLN A 360 -18.38 -9.21 3.29
N ALA A 361 -18.21 -7.91 3.49
CA ALA A 361 -18.73 -6.89 2.59
C ALA A 361 -18.20 -7.10 1.16
N LEU A 362 -16.90 -7.36 1.02
CA LEU A 362 -16.28 -7.66 -0.27
C LEU A 362 -16.85 -8.92 -0.93
N MET A 363 -17.07 -10.00 -0.15
CA MET A 363 -17.63 -11.25 -0.67
C MET A 363 -19.11 -11.13 -1.03
N ARG A 364 -19.86 -10.20 -0.44
CA ARG A 364 -21.24 -9.89 -0.85
C ARG A 364 -21.28 -9.11 -2.15
N LEU A 365 -20.39 -8.11 -2.30
CA LEU A 365 -20.30 -7.31 -3.51
C LEU A 365 -19.74 -8.10 -4.70
N TRP A 366 -18.73 -8.94 -4.45
CA TRP A 366 -18.03 -9.73 -5.47
C TRP A 366 -17.90 -11.20 -5.04
N PRO A 367 -18.99 -11.98 -5.08
CA PRO A 367 -18.94 -13.41 -4.79
C PRO A 367 -17.96 -14.11 -5.73
N THR A 368 -17.11 -14.98 -5.19
CA THR A 368 -16.08 -15.67 -5.98
C THR A 368 -15.78 -17.05 -5.43
N ASP A 369 -15.40 -17.95 -6.31
CA ASP A 369 -14.77 -19.25 -6.00
C ASP A 369 -13.23 -19.19 -6.06
N ARG A 370 -12.67 -18.00 -6.35
CA ARG A 370 -11.25 -17.82 -6.68
C ARG A 370 -10.62 -16.65 -5.92
N LEU A 371 -10.86 -16.55 -4.60
CA LEU A 371 -10.07 -15.68 -3.76
C LEU A 371 -8.73 -16.37 -3.46
N SER A 372 -7.62 -15.77 -3.91
CA SER A 372 -6.26 -16.21 -3.58
C SER A 372 -5.75 -15.43 -2.38
N VAL A 373 -5.24 -16.13 -1.39
CA VAL A 373 -4.69 -15.54 -0.17
C VAL A 373 -3.24 -15.16 -0.38
N ALA A 374 -2.89 -13.90 -0.17
CA ALA A 374 -1.52 -13.41 -0.25
C ALA A 374 -0.95 -13.14 1.16
N ASP A 375 0.07 -13.91 1.57
CA ASP A 375 0.91 -13.55 2.72
C ASP A 375 2.09 -12.68 2.27
N ARG A 376 1.76 -11.67 1.49
CA ARG A 376 2.63 -10.68 0.87
C ARG A 376 1.93 -9.32 1.00
N GLY A 377 2.62 -8.24 0.74
CA GLY A 377 2.02 -6.91 0.79
C GLY A 377 3.04 -5.82 0.50
N LEU A 378 2.81 -4.64 1.07
CA LEU A 378 3.59 -3.44 0.80
C LEU A 378 5.11 -3.66 0.85
N ARG A 379 5.62 -4.44 1.82
CA ARG A 379 7.09 -4.69 1.97
C ARG A 379 7.66 -5.48 0.81
N GLU A 380 6.97 -6.52 0.38
CA GLU A 380 7.35 -7.32 -0.78
C GLU A 380 7.28 -6.48 -2.06
N GLY A 381 6.25 -5.64 -2.21
CA GLY A 381 6.13 -4.68 -3.31
C GLY A 381 7.29 -3.68 -3.34
N LEU A 382 7.67 -3.13 -2.18
CA LEU A 382 8.83 -2.24 -2.05
C LEU A 382 10.14 -2.92 -2.48
N LEU A 383 10.35 -4.17 -2.05
CA LEU A 383 11.53 -4.93 -2.45
C LEU A 383 11.56 -5.19 -3.96
N TYR A 384 10.45 -5.64 -4.54
CA TYR A 384 10.35 -5.83 -5.98
C TYR A 384 10.61 -4.53 -6.76
N ALA A 385 10.01 -3.43 -6.33
CA ALA A 385 10.19 -2.13 -6.99
C ALA A 385 11.65 -1.65 -6.93
N GLN A 386 12.32 -1.75 -5.78
CA GLN A 386 13.72 -1.39 -5.63
C GLN A 386 14.63 -2.27 -6.50
N MET A 387 14.50 -3.60 -6.36
CA MET A 387 15.35 -4.56 -7.06
C MET A 387 15.14 -4.50 -8.58
N SER A 388 13.91 -4.24 -9.04
CA SER A 388 13.62 -4.03 -10.47
C SER A 388 14.23 -2.73 -11.00
N ALA A 389 14.16 -1.64 -10.22
CA ALA A 389 14.76 -0.35 -10.60
C ALA A 389 16.28 -0.44 -10.70
N ASP A 390 16.92 -1.24 -9.82
CA ASP A 390 18.35 -1.48 -9.82
C ASP A 390 18.80 -2.55 -10.85
N GLY A 391 17.85 -3.19 -11.55
CA GLY A 391 18.12 -4.21 -12.57
C GLY A 391 18.75 -5.49 -12.04
N VAL A 392 18.60 -5.80 -10.74
CA VAL A 392 19.20 -6.99 -10.11
C VAL A 392 18.27 -8.23 -10.12
N LEU A 393 17.03 -8.09 -10.58
CA LEU A 393 16.14 -9.22 -10.81
C LEU A 393 16.26 -9.68 -12.26
N GLU A 394 16.51 -10.97 -12.45
CA GLU A 394 16.50 -11.58 -13.78
C GLU A 394 15.08 -11.52 -14.38
N ASP A 395 15.01 -11.42 -15.70
CA ASP A 395 13.75 -11.61 -16.41
C ASP A 395 13.27 -13.05 -16.17
N ALA A 396 12.15 -13.20 -15.45
CA ALA A 396 11.62 -14.53 -15.15
C ALA A 396 11.32 -15.31 -16.44
N PRO A 397 11.88 -16.50 -16.63
CA PRO A 397 11.30 -17.45 -17.53
C PRO A 397 10.02 -17.99 -16.87
N TYR A 398 8.86 -17.57 -17.34
CA TYR A 398 7.57 -18.18 -16.97
C TYR A 398 7.12 -19.15 -18.04
#